data_e740c70e4f30e6f4422ca62786967cb5
#
_entry.id   e740c70e4f30e6f4422ca62786967cb5
#
_cell.length_a   1.000
_cell.length_b   1.000
_cell.length_c   1.000
_cell.angle_alpha   90.00
_cell.angle_beta   90.00
_cell.angle_gamma   90.00
#
_symmetry.space_group_name_H-M   'P 1'
#
loop_
_entity.id
_entity.type
_entity.pdbx_description
1 polymer ?
#
loop_
_entity_poly.entity_id
_entity_poly.type
_entity_poly.pdbx_seq_one_letter_code
_entity_poly.pdbx_strand_id
1 'polypeptide(L)'
;TAIGAITTDMSANTANIAALQNLTQTQSGQINTLFGQTAQNRDLIDRANEGVAMALAMESPMLPAGTTFALSGGIGYFQDRGAGSLAMSARVSDNASFSAGLGVGLDSGEVGARGGFQVAW
;
A
#
# COMPACT_ATOMS: atom_id res chain seq x y z
N THR A 1 62.31 -13.02 -18.92
CA THR A 1 62.40 -12.08 -20.05
C THR A 1 61.27 -11.05 -20.00
N ALA A 2 61.47 -9.95 -20.65
CA ALA A 2 60.43 -8.91 -20.74
C ALA A 2 59.15 -9.44 -21.41
N ILE A 3 59.32 -10.29 -22.44
CA ILE A 3 58.18 -10.90 -23.14
C ILE A 3 57.41 -11.83 -22.22
N GLY A 4 58.09 -12.62 -21.41
CA GLY A 4 57.43 -13.51 -20.44
C GLY A 4 56.68 -12.73 -19.39
N ALA A 5 57.24 -11.63 -18.90
CA ALA A 5 56.55 -10.76 -17.94
C ALA A 5 55.31 -10.13 -18.52
N ILE A 6 55.38 -9.64 -19.77
CA ILE A 6 54.25 -9.04 -20.46
C ILE A 6 53.15 -10.07 -20.68
N THR A 7 53.52 -11.31 -21.07
CA THR A 7 52.53 -12.37 -21.28
C THR A 7 51.79 -12.70 -19.99
N THR A 8 52.51 -12.76 -18.86
CA THR A 8 51.94 -13.00 -17.53
C THR A 8 50.96 -11.87 -17.17
N ASP A 9 51.37 -10.62 -17.39
CA ASP A 9 50.52 -9.47 -17.07
C ASP A 9 49.27 -9.43 -17.95
N MET A 10 49.41 -9.78 -19.24
CA MET A 10 48.27 -9.90 -20.13
C MET A 10 47.26 -10.97 -19.69
N SER A 11 47.77 -12.11 -19.25
CA SER A 11 46.92 -13.18 -18.73
C SER A 11 46.17 -12.74 -17.48
N ALA A 12 46.85 -12.06 -16.58
CA ALA A 12 46.24 -11.53 -15.35
C ALA A 12 45.16 -10.48 -15.69
N ASN A 13 45.47 -9.58 -16.64
CA ASN A 13 44.54 -8.56 -17.05
C ASN A 13 43.32 -9.17 -17.72
N THR A 14 43.48 -10.17 -18.57
CA THR A 14 42.39 -10.89 -19.20
C THR A 14 41.47 -11.53 -18.16
N ALA A 15 42.04 -12.18 -17.15
CA ALA A 15 41.27 -12.77 -16.06
C ALA A 15 40.51 -11.70 -15.25
N ASN A 16 41.16 -10.58 -14.98
CA ASN A 16 40.55 -9.47 -14.26
C ASN A 16 39.38 -8.86 -15.05
N ILE A 17 39.53 -8.70 -16.35
CA ILE A 17 38.49 -8.21 -17.22
C ILE A 17 37.28 -9.14 -17.20
N ALA A 18 37.51 -10.47 -17.29
CA ALA A 18 36.45 -11.45 -17.22
C ALA A 18 35.69 -11.38 -15.87
N ALA A 19 36.43 -11.23 -14.78
CA ALA A 19 35.84 -11.10 -13.45
C ALA A 19 35.01 -9.82 -13.33
N LEU A 20 35.49 -8.71 -13.87
CA LEU A 20 34.78 -7.44 -13.87
C LEU A 20 33.52 -7.50 -14.72
N GLN A 21 33.56 -8.18 -15.86
CA GLN A 21 32.38 -8.38 -16.71
C GLN A 21 31.30 -9.15 -15.97
N ASN A 22 31.68 -10.24 -15.27
CA ASN A 22 30.74 -11.02 -14.47
C ASN A 22 30.13 -10.18 -13.34
N LEU A 23 30.96 -9.40 -12.66
CA LEU A 23 30.50 -8.52 -11.59
C LEU A 23 29.53 -7.47 -12.12
N THR A 24 29.83 -6.88 -13.29
CA THR A 24 28.95 -5.90 -13.93
C THR A 24 27.59 -6.50 -14.27
N GLN A 25 27.56 -7.72 -14.80
CA GLN A 25 26.31 -8.42 -15.10
C GLN A 25 25.50 -8.68 -13.83
N THR A 26 26.15 -9.13 -12.77
CA THR A 26 25.51 -9.37 -11.47
C THR A 26 24.92 -8.07 -10.92
N GLN A 27 25.68 -6.98 -10.96
CA GLN A 27 25.21 -5.68 -10.48
C GLN A 27 24.05 -5.15 -11.31
N SER A 28 24.08 -5.34 -12.63
CA SER A 28 22.97 -4.94 -13.49
C SER A 28 21.69 -5.67 -13.13
N GLY A 29 21.80 -6.98 -12.84
CA GLY A 29 20.67 -7.77 -12.39
C GLY A 29 20.12 -7.30 -11.05
N GLN A 30 21.03 -6.99 -10.11
CA GLN A 30 20.64 -6.46 -8.80
C GLN A 30 19.95 -5.10 -8.91
N ILE A 31 20.45 -4.22 -9.77
CA ILE A 31 19.85 -2.91 -10.01
C ILE A 31 18.43 -3.07 -10.58
N ASN A 32 18.26 -3.96 -11.53
CA ASN A 32 16.94 -4.24 -12.11
C ASN A 32 15.97 -4.77 -11.06
N THR A 33 16.43 -5.66 -10.18
CA THR A 33 15.63 -6.17 -9.06
C THR A 33 15.22 -5.05 -8.13
N LEU A 34 16.16 -4.14 -7.80
CA LEU A 34 15.87 -3.00 -6.92
C LEU A 34 14.86 -2.04 -7.55
N PHE A 35 14.95 -1.79 -8.85
CA PHE A 35 13.94 -0.98 -9.53
C PHE A 35 12.56 -1.62 -9.48
N GLY A 36 12.49 -2.94 -9.65
CA GLY A 36 11.23 -3.67 -9.55
C GLY A 36 10.65 -3.59 -8.13
N GLN A 37 11.48 -3.76 -7.11
CA GLN A 37 11.04 -3.65 -5.72
C GLN A 37 10.59 -2.24 -5.37
N THR A 38 11.29 -1.22 -5.88
CA THR A 38 10.91 0.17 -5.66
C THR A 38 9.55 0.47 -6.29
N ALA A 39 9.30 -0.04 -7.50
CA ALA A 39 8.00 0.14 -8.16
C ALA A 39 6.89 -0.57 -7.37
N GLN A 40 7.13 -1.78 -6.88
CA GLN A 40 6.18 -2.48 -6.02
C GLN A 40 5.89 -1.72 -4.73
N ASN A 41 6.94 -1.21 -4.09
CA ASN A 41 6.78 -0.45 -2.84
C ASN A 41 5.96 0.81 -3.07
N ARG A 42 6.18 1.49 -4.20
CA ARG A 42 5.39 2.66 -4.55
C ARG A 42 3.91 2.33 -4.73
N ASP A 43 3.63 1.22 -5.42
CA ASP A 43 2.25 0.76 -5.60
C ASP A 43 1.60 0.44 -4.25
N LEU A 44 2.32 -0.24 -3.37
CA LEU A 44 1.82 -0.56 -2.02
C LEU A 44 1.58 0.70 -1.18
N ILE A 45 2.45 1.70 -1.31
CA ILE A 45 2.28 2.99 -0.63
C ILE A 45 1.03 3.70 -1.15
N ASP A 46 0.82 3.70 -2.46
CA ASP A 46 -0.36 4.30 -3.06
C ASP A 46 -1.64 3.65 -2.57
N ARG A 47 -1.64 2.32 -2.47
CA ARG A 47 -2.77 1.56 -1.93
C ARG A 47 -2.99 1.85 -0.45
N ALA A 48 -1.90 1.97 0.31
CA ALA A 48 -2.01 2.34 1.73
C ALA A 48 -2.59 3.73 1.89
N ASN A 49 -2.18 4.69 1.06
CA ASN A 49 -2.72 6.04 1.07
C ASN A 49 -4.20 6.05 0.71
N GLU A 50 -4.61 5.20 -0.23
CA GLU A 50 -6.03 5.03 -0.56
C GLU A 50 -6.79 4.45 0.61
N GLY A 51 -6.18 3.52 1.35
CA GLY A 51 -6.75 3.00 2.59
C GLY A 51 -6.93 4.08 3.65
N VAL A 52 -6.00 5.02 3.76
CA VAL A 52 -6.14 6.17 4.65
C VAL A 52 -7.31 7.05 4.20
N ALA A 53 -7.43 7.30 2.89
CA ALA A 53 -8.56 8.07 2.35
C ALA A 53 -9.88 7.39 2.69
N MET A 54 -9.96 6.05 2.59
CA MET A 54 -11.13 5.29 3.00
C MET A 54 -11.43 5.47 4.49
N ALA A 55 -10.41 5.40 5.33
CA ALA A 55 -10.58 5.58 6.78
C ALA A 55 -11.11 6.99 7.09
N LEU A 56 -10.63 8.01 6.37
CA LEU A 56 -11.14 9.36 6.52
C LEU A 56 -12.58 9.51 6.05
N ALA A 57 -12.96 8.75 5.03
CA ALA A 57 -14.32 8.76 4.50
C ALA A 57 -15.31 8.03 5.40
N MET A 58 -14.84 7.02 6.12
CA MET A 58 -15.69 6.17 6.95
C MET A 58 -16.01 6.82 8.28
N GLU A 59 -17.30 6.90 8.56
CA GLU A 59 -17.76 7.31 9.88
C GLU A 59 -18.99 6.49 10.24
N SER A 60 -19.22 6.34 11.52
CA SER A 60 -20.42 5.65 12.00
C SER A 60 -21.58 6.66 12.04
N PRO A 61 -22.71 6.40 11.38
CA PRO A 61 -23.85 7.29 11.47
C PRO A 61 -24.36 7.36 12.90
N MET A 62 -24.71 8.56 13.32
CA MET A 62 -25.36 8.77 14.60
C MET A 62 -26.84 8.37 14.49
N LEU A 63 -27.36 7.81 15.59
CA LEU A 63 -28.75 7.46 15.69
C LEU A 63 -29.47 8.49 16.56
N PRO A 64 -30.19 9.46 15.97
CA PRO A 64 -30.98 10.38 16.78
C PRO A 64 -32.02 9.65 17.61
N ALA A 65 -32.47 10.28 18.69
CA ALA A 65 -33.48 9.71 19.56
C ALA A 65 -34.75 9.37 18.77
N GLY A 66 -35.30 8.20 19.02
CA GLY A 66 -36.51 7.75 18.33
C GLY A 66 -36.26 7.05 17.00
N THR A 67 -35.01 6.91 16.57
CA THR A 67 -34.66 6.19 15.33
C THR A 67 -34.02 4.86 15.64
N THR A 68 -34.18 3.89 14.73
CA THR A 68 -33.64 2.55 14.90
C THR A 68 -32.60 2.18 13.85
N PHE A 69 -32.51 2.97 12.77
CA PHE A 69 -31.61 2.71 11.66
C PHE A 69 -31.14 4.02 11.05
N ALA A 70 -29.88 4.09 10.69
CA ALA A 70 -29.32 5.23 9.99
C ALA A 70 -28.36 4.76 8.91
N LEU A 71 -28.29 5.53 7.84
CA LEU A 71 -27.40 5.30 6.72
C LEU A 71 -26.64 6.59 6.46
N SER A 72 -25.36 6.49 6.19
CA SER A 72 -24.55 7.65 5.86
C SER A 72 -23.54 7.30 4.78
N GLY A 73 -23.06 8.33 4.11
CA GLY A 73 -21.99 8.21 3.14
C GLY A 73 -20.96 9.30 3.35
N GLY A 74 -19.77 9.08 2.86
CA GLY A 74 -18.69 10.03 3.00
C GLY A 74 -17.68 9.89 1.88
N ILE A 75 -16.86 10.92 1.74
CA ILE A 75 -15.71 10.90 0.85
C ILE A 75 -14.49 11.32 1.64
N GLY A 76 -13.35 10.76 1.28
CA GLY A 76 -12.08 11.07 1.90
C GLY A 76 -11.02 11.25 0.84
N TYR A 77 -9.99 12.00 1.20
CA TYR A 77 -8.88 12.27 0.31
C TYR A 77 -7.60 12.34 1.11
N PHE A 78 -6.57 11.66 0.61
CA PHE A 78 -5.28 11.67 1.27
C PHE A 78 -4.19 11.36 0.24
N GLN A 79 -3.17 12.20 0.16
CA GLN A 79 -1.99 12.01 -0.70
C GLN A 79 -2.38 11.66 -2.13
N ASP A 80 -3.19 12.50 -2.77
CA ASP A 80 -3.68 12.35 -4.15
C ASP A 80 -4.52 11.10 -4.38
N ARG A 81 -5.05 10.49 -3.31
CA ARG A 81 -5.94 9.34 -3.39
C ARG A 81 -7.29 9.66 -2.80
N GLY A 82 -8.32 9.31 -3.51
CA GLY A 82 -9.69 9.53 -3.08
C GLY A 82 -10.38 8.22 -2.74
N ALA A 83 -11.37 8.30 -1.88
CA ALA A 83 -12.20 7.15 -1.51
C ALA A 83 -13.61 7.60 -1.18
N GLY A 84 -14.56 6.70 -1.39
CA GLY A 84 -15.93 6.89 -0.97
C GLY A 84 -16.33 5.82 0.04
N SER A 85 -17.33 6.09 0.85
CA SER A 85 -17.82 5.14 1.81
C SER A 85 -19.32 5.19 1.98
N LEU A 86 -19.88 4.06 2.41
CA LEU A 86 -21.25 3.94 2.90
C LEU A 86 -21.21 3.25 4.24
N ALA A 87 -22.00 3.73 5.19
CA ALA A 87 -22.06 3.15 6.52
C ALA A 87 -23.50 3.09 7.01
N MET A 88 -23.76 2.14 7.89
CA MET A 88 -25.06 1.97 8.51
C MET A 88 -24.91 1.78 10.00
N SER A 89 -25.92 2.20 10.74
CA SER A 89 -26.05 1.91 12.16
C SER A 89 -27.45 1.42 12.44
N ALA A 90 -27.54 0.47 13.36
CA ALA A 90 -28.82 -0.09 13.79
C ALA A 90 -28.85 -0.14 15.31
N ARG A 91 -30.00 0.25 15.86
CA ARG A 91 -30.22 0.19 17.30
C ARG A 91 -30.75 -1.19 17.69
N VAL A 92 -30.07 -1.83 18.64
CA VAL A 92 -30.49 -3.15 19.14
C VAL A 92 -31.18 -3.05 20.50
N SER A 93 -30.92 -1.98 21.24
CA SER A 93 -31.63 -1.65 22.48
C SER A 93 -31.52 -0.14 22.72
N ASP A 94 -32.18 0.35 23.77
CA ASP A 94 -32.16 1.78 24.08
C ASP A 94 -30.72 2.32 24.25
N ASN A 95 -29.81 1.48 24.71
CA ASN A 95 -28.43 1.85 25.06
C ASN A 95 -27.39 1.24 24.14
N ALA A 96 -27.79 0.43 23.18
CA ALA A 96 -26.83 -0.31 22.37
C ALA A 96 -27.16 -0.19 20.88
N SER A 97 -26.12 -0.05 20.10
CA SER A 97 -26.23 -0.05 18.65
C SER A 97 -24.99 -0.71 18.05
N PHE A 98 -25.13 -1.17 16.81
CA PHE A 98 -23.98 -1.62 16.02
C PHE A 98 -23.92 -0.86 14.72
N SER A 99 -22.74 -0.84 14.13
CA SER A 99 -22.52 -0.16 12.86
C SER A 99 -21.63 -1.02 11.96
N ALA A 100 -21.80 -0.82 10.67
CA ALA A 100 -20.96 -1.44 9.66
C ALA A 100 -20.75 -0.44 8.52
N GLY A 101 -19.62 -0.54 7.86
CA GLY A 101 -19.32 0.36 6.76
C GLY A 101 -18.45 -0.31 5.71
N LEU A 102 -18.60 0.16 4.50
CA LEU A 102 -17.78 -0.25 3.36
C LEU A 102 -17.17 0.99 2.72
N GLY A 103 -15.91 0.86 2.33
CA GLY A 103 -15.21 1.91 1.62
C GLY A 103 -14.63 1.38 0.32
N VAL A 104 -14.57 2.24 -0.67
CA VAL A 104 -14.00 1.91 -1.97
C VAL A 104 -13.04 3.02 -2.37
N GLY A 105 -11.83 2.64 -2.72
CA GLY A 105 -10.88 3.57 -3.29
C GLY A 105 -11.24 3.93 -4.71
N LEU A 106 -11.11 5.20 -5.06
CA LEU A 106 -11.49 5.69 -6.38
C LEU A 106 -10.38 5.55 -7.40
N ASP A 107 -9.14 5.36 -6.95
CA ASP A 107 -7.98 5.30 -7.83
C ASP A 107 -7.61 3.86 -8.20
N SER A 108 -7.50 2.96 -7.23
CA SER A 108 -7.11 1.58 -7.49
C SER A 108 -8.23 0.58 -7.20
N GLY A 109 -9.36 1.03 -6.69
CA GLY A 109 -10.49 0.15 -6.42
C GLY A 109 -10.33 -0.70 -5.17
N GLU A 110 -9.45 -0.31 -4.27
CA GLU A 110 -9.28 -1.01 -2.99
C GLU A 110 -10.58 -0.95 -2.21
N VAL A 111 -10.92 -2.06 -1.54
CA VAL A 111 -12.14 -2.18 -0.76
C VAL A 111 -11.78 -2.39 0.70
N GLY A 112 -12.40 -1.60 1.55
CA GLY A 112 -12.25 -1.75 2.99
C GLY A 112 -13.60 -1.89 3.66
N ALA A 113 -13.60 -2.50 4.83
CA ALA A 113 -14.81 -2.69 5.61
C ALA A 113 -14.53 -2.43 7.08
N ARG A 114 -15.55 -1.99 7.79
CA ARG A 114 -15.44 -1.81 9.24
C ARG A 114 -16.72 -2.27 9.91
N GLY A 115 -16.59 -2.65 11.16
CA GLY A 115 -17.73 -2.95 12.00
C GLY A 115 -17.45 -2.44 13.41
N GLY A 116 -18.50 -2.13 14.13
CA GLY A 116 -18.36 -1.66 15.50
C GLY A 116 -19.67 -1.73 16.25
N PHE A 117 -19.57 -1.57 17.54
CA PHE A 117 -20.74 -1.49 18.39
C PHE A 117 -20.52 -0.42 19.45
N GLN A 118 -21.62 0.06 20.00
CA GLN A 118 -21.61 1.06 21.05
C GLN A 118 -22.62 0.67 22.12
N VAL A 119 -22.20 0.74 23.37
CA VAL A 119 -23.08 0.58 24.52
C VAL A 119 -22.91 1.80 25.40
N ALA A 120 -23.99 2.44 25.75
CA ALA A 120 -23.99 3.64 26.57
C ALA A 120 -24.86 3.41 27.81
N TRP A 121 -24.46 4.02 28.97
CA TRP A 121 -25.24 3.93 30.21
C TRP A 121 -25.19 5.25 30.97
#